data_ba679cce0cf19c00194b5eb62729e868
#
_entry.id   ba679cce0cf19c00194b5eb62729e868
#
_cell.length_a   1.000
_cell.length_b   1.000
_cell.length_c   1.000
_cell.angle_alpha   90.00
_cell.angle_beta   90.00
_cell.angle_gamma   90.00
#
_symmetry.space_group_name_H-M   'P 1'
#
loop_
_entity.id
_entity.type
_entity.pdbx_description
1 polymer ?
#
loop_
_entity_poly.entity_id
_entity_poly.type
_entity_poly.pdbx_seq_one_letter_code
_entity_poly.pdbx_strand_id
1 'polypeptide(L)'
;MKIFSISKDDWSNGLAQLEKSYRLFGPVKEEEFHNFKELAKGKSPDLGYLNSRLSPKAIIYPQSEAMFEYSLDESEEDHHIMKEVDKDYSARAVIGIRPCDAKAFVLVNHNFDTPEYKDPYWIRACEATTLVGLACDAPCSSCFCTTAGCGPYHEEGLDVLLVDAADHYLAKILTEKGQKLVNAAGWDTAVDAAAAARQIETGRQEAEAKITAF
;
A
#
# COMPACT_ATOMS: atom_id res chain seq x y z
N MET A 1 -15.75 -1.13 -14.11
CA MET A 1 -14.87 -1.88 -13.19
C MET A 1 -13.87 -2.65 -14.05
N LYS A 2 -12.56 -2.47 -13.83
CA LYS A 2 -11.53 -3.20 -14.58
C LYS A 2 -10.88 -4.21 -13.65
N ILE A 3 -10.80 -5.45 -14.06
CA ILE A 3 -10.13 -6.54 -13.36
C ILE A 3 -9.19 -7.22 -14.36
N PHE A 4 -7.97 -7.50 -13.92
CA PHE A 4 -6.95 -8.22 -14.68
C PHE A 4 -6.51 -9.46 -13.91
N SER A 5 -6.10 -10.48 -14.65
CA SER A 5 -5.41 -11.64 -14.09
C SER A 5 -3.90 -11.43 -14.17
N ILE A 6 -3.20 -11.82 -13.13
CA ILE A 6 -1.74 -11.77 -13.08
C ILE A 6 -1.25 -13.16 -12.71
N SER A 7 -0.64 -13.86 -13.65
CA SER A 7 -0.01 -15.14 -13.33
C SER A 7 1.14 -14.95 -12.33
N LYS A 8 1.53 -16.02 -11.64
CA LYS A 8 2.66 -15.92 -10.69
C LYS A 8 3.98 -15.58 -11.39
N ASP A 9 4.13 -15.94 -12.67
CA ASP A 9 5.29 -15.57 -13.48
C ASP A 9 5.23 -14.08 -13.89
N ASP A 10 4.08 -13.61 -14.37
CA ASP A 10 3.87 -12.20 -14.73
C ASP A 10 4.00 -11.29 -13.51
N TRP A 11 3.65 -11.78 -12.32
CA TRP A 11 3.85 -11.06 -11.07
C TRP A 11 5.30 -10.65 -10.87
N SER A 12 6.21 -11.62 -10.96
CA SER A 12 7.65 -11.37 -10.78
C SER A 12 8.22 -10.46 -11.85
N ASN A 13 7.81 -10.66 -13.11
CA ASN A 13 8.21 -9.83 -14.25
C ASN A 13 7.71 -8.39 -14.10
N GLY A 14 6.46 -8.22 -13.67
CA GLY A 14 5.86 -6.91 -13.46
C GLY A 14 6.53 -6.14 -12.31
N LEU A 15 6.89 -6.79 -11.22
CA LEU A 15 7.67 -6.16 -10.15
C LEU A 15 9.00 -5.61 -10.67
N ALA A 16 9.72 -6.39 -11.48
CA ALA A 16 10.97 -5.95 -12.11
C ALA A 16 10.79 -4.77 -13.08
N GLN A 17 9.62 -4.63 -13.73
CA GLN A 17 9.30 -3.45 -14.52
C GLN A 17 9.01 -2.24 -13.62
N LEU A 18 8.25 -2.44 -12.54
CA LEU A 18 7.92 -1.37 -11.59
C LEU A 18 9.16 -0.76 -10.93
N GLU A 19 10.17 -1.55 -10.61
CA GLU A 19 11.45 -1.06 -10.04
C GLU A 19 12.14 0.03 -10.89
N LYS A 20 11.79 0.15 -12.18
CA LYS A 20 12.37 1.18 -13.07
C LYS A 20 11.78 2.57 -12.83
N SER A 21 10.58 2.65 -12.25
CA SER A 21 9.82 3.91 -12.11
C SER A 21 9.22 4.12 -10.72
N TYR A 22 9.25 3.12 -9.87
CA TYR A 22 8.73 3.15 -8.51
C TYR A 22 9.74 2.61 -7.50
N ARG A 23 9.81 3.23 -6.34
CA ARG A 23 10.37 2.60 -5.15
C ARG A 23 9.32 1.63 -4.61
N LEU A 24 9.68 0.37 -4.45
CA LEU A 24 8.75 -0.67 -4.03
C LEU A 24 8.87 -0.93 -2.53
N PHE A 25 7.75 -0.95 -1.84
CA PHE A 25 7.63 -1.30 -0.42
C PHE A 25 6.68 -2.47 -0.28
N GLY A 26 6.93 -3.34 0.68
CA GLY A 26 6.05 -4.47 0.94
C GLY A 26 6.44 -5.23 2.20
N PRO A 27 5.66 -6.26 2.57
CA PRO A 27 5.97 -7.09 3.71
C PRO A 27 7.23 -7.93 3.45
N VAL A 28 8.18 -7.82 4.37
CA VAL A 28 9.44 -8.58 4.38
C VAL A 28 9.47 -9.39 5.68
N LYS A 29 9.76 -10.68 5.56
CA LYS A 29 9.89 -11.56 6.71
C LYS A 29 11.19 -11.29 7.44
N GLU A 30 11.09 -11.11 8.75
CA GLU A 30 12.19 -10.94 9.69
C GLU A 30 12.00 -11.97 10.80
N GLU A 31 12.94 -12.89 10.96
CA GLU A 31 12.87 -13.95 11.98
C GLU A 31 11.44 -14.53 12.19
N GLU A 32 10.69 -14.02 13.17
CA GLU A 32 9.37 -14.51 13.54
C GLU A 32 8.19 -13.61 13.09
N PHE A 33 8.46 -12.44 12.49
CA PHE A 33 7.42 -11.47 12.11
C PHE A 33 7.67 -10.85 10.74
N HIS A 34 6.69 -10.12 10.25
CA HIS A 34 6.80 -9.32 9.02
C HIS A 34 6.77 -7.84 9.35
N ASN A 35 7.56 -7.07 8.62
CA ASN A 35 7.50 -5.61 8.60
C ASN A 35 7.41 -5.11 7.16
N PHE A 36 6.75 -3.96 6.97
CA PHE A 36 6.81 -3.26 5.69
C PHE A 36 8.13 -2.51 5.58
N LYS A 37 8.87 -2.79 4.52
CA LYS A 37 10.15 -2.14 4.20
C LYS A 37 10.26 -1.87 2.71
N GLU A 38 11.20 -1.02 2.33
CA GLU A 38 11.64 -0.89 0.96
C GLU A 38 12.24 -2.22 0.51
N LEU A 39 11.78 -2.71 -0.63
CA LEU A 39 12.26 -3.97 -1.20
C LEU A 39 13.64 -3.77 -1.83
N ALA A 40 14.58 -4.65 -1.51
CA ALA A 40 15.84 -4.68 -2.20
C ALA A 40 15.62 -5.05 -3.69
N LYS A 41 16.45 -4.52 -4.57
CA LYS A 41 16.36 -4.74 -6.02
C LYS A 41 16.25 -6.23 -6.36
N GLY A 42 15.26 -6.56 -7.17
CA GLY A 42 14.96 -7.95 -7.58
C GLY A 42 14.32 -8.80 -6.48
N LYS A 43 13.85 -8.19 -5.39
CA LYS A 43 13.11 -8.91 -4.33
C LYS A 43 11.61 -8.67 -4.45
N SER A 44 10.84 -9.71 -4.15
CA SER A 44 9.38 -9.66 -4.10
C SER A 44 8.90 -9.51 -2.66
N PRO A 45 7.73 -8.85 -2.45
CA PRO A 45 7.09 -8.83 -1.14
C PRO A 45 6.62 -10.25 -0.75
N ASP A 46 6.67 -10.57 0.53
CA ASP A 46 6.11 -11.82 1.06
C ASP A 46 4.61 -11.65 1.30
N LEU A 47 3.80 -11.98 0.29
CA LEU A 47 2.34 -11.86 0.36
C LEU A 47 1.68 -12.96 1.21
N GLY A 48 2.42 -13.99 1.63
CA GLY A 48 1.94 -15.04 2.52
C GLY A 48 1.82 -14.62 3.99
N TYR A 49 2.07 -13.33 4.32
CA TYR A 49 1.99 -12.84 5.69
C TYR A 49 0.54 -12.71 6.20
N LEU A 50 0.33 -12.91 7.49
CA LEU A 50 -0.96 -12.68 8.13
C LEU A 50 -1.07 -11.24 8.66
N ASN A 51 -0.16 -10.87 9.55
CA ASN A 51 -0.07 -9.54 10.17
C ASN A 51 1.38 -9.04 10.15
N SER A 52 1.57 -7.72 10.10
CA SER A 52 2.86 -7.09 10.32
C SER A 52 3.00 -6.61 11.75
N ARG A 53 4.23 -6.61 12.27
CA ARG A 53 4.52 -6.10 13.62
C ARG A 53 4.28 -4.60 13.74
N LEU A 54 4.68 -3.87 12.70
CA LEU A 54 4.49 -2.43 12.59
C LEU A 54 3.57 -2.12 11.42
N SER A 55 2.70 -1.13 11.60
CA SER A 55 1.82 -0.66 10.53
C SER A 55 2.63 -0.06 9.37
N PRO A 56 2.23 -0.28 8.12
CA PRO A 56 2.84 0.35 6.95
C PRO A 56 2.71 1.87 6.92
N LYS A 57 1.97 2.48 7.85
CA LYS A 57 1.79 3.94 7.94
C LYS A 57 3.10 4.71 8.03
N ALA A 58 4.13 4.13 8.62
CA ALA A 58 5.45 4.76 8.73
C ALA A 58 6.11 5.10 7.36
N ILE A 59 5.65 4.50 6.26
CA ILE A 59 6.12 4.80 4.90
C ILE A 59 5.66 6.19 4.44
N ILE A 60 4.48 6.63 4.88
CA ILE A 60 3.90 7.94 4.54
C ILE A 60 3.97 8.89 5.72
N TYR A 61 3.77 8.37 6.93
CA TYR A 61 3.74 9.12 8.19
C TYR A 61 4.75 8.51 9.17
N PRO A 62 6.04 8.87 9.07
CA PRO A 62 7.08 8.36 9.95
C PRO A 62 6.91 8.90 11.38
N GLN A 63 7.45 8.19 12.37
CA GLN A 63 7.40 8.61 13.78
C GLN A 63 8.18 9.90 14.06
N SER A 64 9.23 10.14 13.29
CA SER A 64 10.01 11.37 13.33
C SER A 64 10.49 11.72 11.94
N GLU A 65 10.54 13.01 11.65
CA GLU A 65 10.90 13.53 10.35
C GLU A 65 11.65 14.86 10.53
N ALA A 66 12.82 14.98 9.88
CA ALA A 66 13.54 16.25 9.84
C ALA A 66 12.78 17.22 8.91
N MET A 67 12.40 18.37 9.43
CA MET A 67 11.67 19.41 8.69
C MET A 67 12.61 20.50 8.22
N PHE A 68 13.55 20.87 9.09
CA PHE A 68 14.52 21.93 8.86
C PHE A 68 15.90 21.48 9.32
N GLU A 69 16.91 22.04 8.70
CA GLU A 69 18.31 21.90 9.09
C GLU A 69 18.99 23.26 9.17
N TYR A 70 20.02 23.37 9.96
CA TYR A 70 20.89 24.54 10.04
C TYR A 70 22.28 24.11 10.51
N SER A 71 23.29 24.88 10.14
CA SER A 71 24.66 24.68 10.65
C SER A 71 25.05 25.79 11.63
N LEU A 72 25.84 25.42 12.62
CA LEU A 72 26.52 26.35 13.53
C LEU A 72 28.00 26.52 13.15
N ASP A 73 28.47 25.86 12.11
CA ASP A 73 29.86 25.95 11.64
C ASP A 73 30.08 27.29 10.92
N GLU A 74 30.78 28.21 11.54
CA GLU A 74 31.07 29.53 10.98
C GLU A 74 31.91 29.49 9.69
N SER A 75 32.49 28.34 9.34
CA SER A 75 33.20 28.16 8.08
C SER A 75 32.28 27.96 6.88
N GLU A 76 30.99 27.63 7.14
CA GLU A 76 29.98 27.50 6.12
C GLU A 76 29.36 28.85 5.75
N GLU A 77 29.17 29.10 4.44
CA GLU A 77 28.65 30.37 3.94
C GLU A 77 27.23 30.67 4.45
N ASP A 78 26.46 29.62 4.71
CA ASP A 78 25.05 29.68 5.13
C ASP A 78 24.83 29.24 6.60
N HIS A 79 25.88 29.37 7.44
CA HIS A 79 25.74 29.12 8.88
C HIS A 79 24.67 30.02 9.50
N HIS A 80 23.95 29.48 10.50
CA HIS A 80 22.81 30.10 11.15
C HIS A 80 21.55 30.31 10.24
N ILE A 81 21.57 29.89 8.99
CA ILE A 81 20.39 29.93 8.11
C ILE A 81 19.63 28.62 8.25
N MET A 82 18.35 28.73 8.64
CA MET A 82 17.45 27.57 8.66
C MET A 82 16.95 27.25 7.25
N LYS A 83 17.17 26.04 6.81
CA LYS A 83 16.75 25.52 5.49
C LYS A 83 15.71 24.42 5.66
N GLU A 84 14.79 24.35 4.73
CA GLU A 84 13.91 23.18 4.63
C GLU A 84 14.72 21.97 4.11
N VAL A 85 14.50 20.81 4.73
CA VAL A 85 15.14 19.56 4.30
C VAL A 85 14.47 19.07 3.03
N ASP A 86 15.26 18.82 1.99
CA ASP A 86 14.77 18.20 0.77
C ASP A 86 14.25 16.79 1.03
N LYS A 87 12.99 16.55 0.64
CA LYS A 87 12.32 15.26 0.82
C LYS A 87 12.14 14.54 -0.50
N ASP A 88 12.33 13.24 -0.45
CA ASP A 88 12.10 12.39 -1.61
C ASP A 88 10.61 12.07 -1.77
N TYR A 89 9.99 12.70 -2.75
CA TYR A 89 8.63 12.42 -3.24
C TYR A 89 8.63 11.66 -4.57
N SER A 90 9.66 10.86 -4.85
CA SER A 90 9.65 9.97 -6.00
C SER A 90 8.50 8.97 -5.90
N ALA A 91 8.01 8.53 -7.06
CA ALA A 91 6.89 7.59 -7.12
C ALA A 91 7.22 6.30 -6.35
N ARG A 92 6.33 5.90 -5.47
CA ARG A 92 6.47 4.69 -4.64
C ARG A 92 5.20 3.86 -4.68
N ALA A 93 5.35 2.55 -4.54
CA ALA A 93 4.24 1.62 -4.42
C ALA A 93 4.37 0.79 -3.14
N VAL A 94 3.32 0.78 -2.32
CA VAL A 94 3.21 -0.09 -1.14
C VAL A 94 2.37 -1.29 -1.55
N ILE A 95 2.99 -2.44 -1.67
CA ILE A 95 2.40 -3.66 -2.22
C ILE A 95 2.08 -4.63 -1.09
N GLY A 96 0.86 -5.17 -1.12
CA GLY A 96 0.41 -6.16 -0.15
C GLY A 96 -0.16 -5.57 1.14
N ILE A 97 -0.45 -4.26 1.20
CA ILE A 97 -1.08 -3.64 2.38
C ILE A 97 -2.45 -4.27 2.66
N ARG A 98 -2.79 -4.46 3.93
CA ARG A 98 -4.12 -4.96 4.27
C ARG A 98 -5.19 -3.87 4.14
N PRO A 99 -6.45 -4.21 3.77
CA PRO A 99 -7.55 -3.25 3.66
C PRO A 99 -7.76 -2.41 4.92
N CYS A 100 -7.60 -3.00 6.10
CA CYS A 100 -7.71 -2.28 7.38
C CYS A 100 -6.60 -1.23 7.58
N ASP A 101 -5.38 -1.50 7.12
CA ASP A 101 -4.29 -0.51 7.14
C ASP A 101 -4.54 0.62 6.12
N ALA A 102 -5.08 0.29 4.94
CA ALA A 102 -5.46 1.31 3.95
C ALA A 102 -6.58 2.22 4.50
N LYS A 103 -7.59 1.64 5.15
CA LYS A 103 -8.64 2.43 5.83
C LYS A 103 -8.06 3.33 6.92
N ALA A 104 -7.03 2.87 7.63
CA ALA A 104 -6.35 3.71 8.62
C ALA A 104 -5.68 4.95 7.99
N PHE A 105 -5.14 4.88 6.76
CA PHE A 105 -4.66 6.06 6.04
C PHE A 105 -5.78 7.06 5.76
N VAL A 106 -6.96 6.59 5.36
CA VAL A 106 -8.13 7.45 5.16
C VAL A 106 -8.51 8.18 6.44
N LEU A 107 -8.52 7.47 7.57
CA LEU A 107 -8.82 8.08 8.86
C LEU A 107 -7.75 9.11 9.28
N VAL A 108 -6.48 8.81 9.10
CA VAL A 108 -5.38 9.73 9.39
C VAL A 108 -5.46 10.98 8.49
N ASN A 109 -5.87 10.83 7.23
CA ASN A 109 -6.02 11.94 6.29
C ASN A 109 -6.94 13.05 6.81
N HIS A 110 -7.96 12.72 7.60
CA HIS A 110 -8.85 13.70 8.21
C HIS A 110 -8.15 14.70 9.15
N ASN A 111 -6.93 14.42 9.58
CA ASN A 111 -6.14 15.32 10.41
C ASN A 111 -5.20 16.22 9.58
N PHE A 112 -4.89 15.85 8.34
CA PHE A 112 -3.86 16.49 7.54
C PHE A 112 -4.36 17.11 6.23
N ASP A 113 -5.56 16.74 5.79
CA ASP A 113 -6.19 17.30 4.57
C ASP A 113 -7.65 17.63 4.84
N THR A 114 -7.88 18.83 5.35
CA THR A 114 -9.21 19.38 5.63
C THR A 114 -9.46 20.65 4.81
N PRO A 115 -10.68 21.16 4.73
CA PRO A 115 -10.94 22.45 4.10
C PRO A 115 -10.17 23.60 4.73
N GLU A 116 -9.95 23.56 6.06
CA GLU A 116 -9.30 24.62 6.83
C GLU A 116 -7.78 24.46 6.92
N TYR A 117 -7.28 23.24 6.80
CA TYR A 117 -5.87 22.95 6.98
C TYR A 117 -5.40 21.87 6.02
N LYS A 118 -4.25 22.10 5.40
CA LYS A 118 -3.60 21.19 4.47
C LYS A 118 -2.13 21.04 4.82
N ASP A 119 -1.74 19.85 5.27
CA ASP A 119 -0.34 19.53 5.51
C ASP A 119 0.35 19.17 4.18
N PRO A 120 1.30 19.98 3.70
CA PRO A 120 1.92 19.74 2.41
C PRO A 120 2.80 18.49 2.40
N TYR A 121 3.38 18.09 3.52
CA TYR A 121 4.22 16.89 3.61
C TYR A 121 3.39 15.62 3.50
N TRP A 122 2.30 15.56 4.25
CA TRP A 122 1.34 14.46 4.14
C TRP A 122 0.76 14.33 2.73
N ILE A 123 0.27 15.43 2.16
CA ILE A 123 -0.38 15.43 0.84
C ILE A 123 0.59 14.96 -0.23
N ARG A 124 1.82 15.52 -0.29
CA ARG A 124 2.84 15.12 -1.27
C ARG A 124 3.25 13.66 -1.10
N ALA A 125 3.39 13.17 0.14
CA ALA A 125 3.71 11.78 0.41
C ALA A 125 2.59 10.83 -0.06
N CYS A 126 1.33 11.18 0.17
CA CYS A 126 0.16 10.42 -0.32
C CYS A 126 0.06 10.44 -1.85
N GLU A 127 0.28 11.60 -2.48
CA GLU A 127 0.27 11.74 -3.95
C GLU A 127 1.36 10.88 -4.60
N ALA A 128 2.55 10.83 -4.03
CA ALA A 128 3.66 10.03 -4.50
C ALA A 128 3.47 8.52 -4.28
N THR A 129 2.51 8.11 -3.45
CA THR A 129 2.34 6.71 -3.04
C THR A 129 1.13 6.07 -3.70
N THR A 130 1.33 4.90 -4.33
CA THR A 130 0.26 4.03 -4.83
C THR A 130 0.08 2.86 -3.87
N LEU A 131 -1.14 2.64 -3.39
CA LEU A 131 -1.47 1.59 -2.42
C LEU A 131 -2.07 0.37 -3.13
N VAL A 132 -1.32 -0.72 -3.16
CA VAL A 132 -1.75 -2.02 -3.72
C VAL A 132 -2.11 -2.94 -2.56
N GLY A 133 -3.40 -3.07 -2.30
CA GLY A 133 -3.94 -3.89 -1.21
C GLY A 133 -3.93 -5.36 -1.54
N LEU A 134 -3.78 -6.19 -0.51
CA LEU A 134 -3.99 -7.64 -0.59
C LEU A 134 -5.21 -7.99 0.27
N ALA A 135 -6.22 -8.58 -0.34
CA ALA A 135 -7.40 -9.08 0.35
C ALA A 135 -7.00 -10.01 1.50
N CYS A 136 -7.79 -10.04 2.55
CA CYS A 136 -7.51 -10.79 3.77
C CYS A 136 -8.41 -12.04 3.83
N ASP A 137 -7.96 -13.16 3.25
CA ASP A 137 -8.73 -14.40 3.21
C ASP A 137 -8.74 -15.17 4.54
N ALA A 138 -7.78 -14.88 5.41
CA ALA A 138 -7.61 -15.53 6.70
C ALA A 138 -7.50 -14.49 7.84
N PRO A 139 -8.62 -13.86 8.25
CA PRO A 139 -8.61 -12.96 9.41
C PRO A 139 -8.21 -13.74 10.66
N CYS A 140 -7.45 -13.10 11.56
CA CYS A 140 -7.04 -13.69 12.82
C CYS A 140 -8.09 -13.45 13.93
N SER A 141 -7.94 -14.13 15.07
CA SER A 141 -8.86 -14.05 16.19
C SER A 141 -8.95 -12.66 16.85
N SER A 142 -8.00 -11.77 16.57
CA SER A 142 -8.01 -10.38 17.06
C SER A 142 -8.53 -9.38 16.03
N CYS A 143 -9.00 -9.83 14.87
CA CYS A 143 -9.53 -8.95 13.83
C CYS A 143 -10.88 -8.35 14.25
N PHE A 144 -10.99 -7.03 14.11
CA PHE A 144 -12.21 -6.26 14.40
C PHE A 144 -12.54 -5.26 13.28
N CYS A 145 -12.00 -5.47 12.07
CA CYS A 145 -12.16 -4.53 10.96
C CYS A 145 -13.63 -4.26 10.61
N THR A 146 -14.51 -5.26 10.71
CA THR A 146 -15.95 -5.10 10.46
C THR A 146 -16.60 -4.14 11.47
N THR A 147 -16.20 -4.18 12.73
CA THR A 147 -16.67 -3.24 13.78
C THR A 147 -16.19 -1.80 13.50
N ALA A 148 -15.03 -1.65 12.85
CA ALA A 148 -14.46 -0.34 12.48
C ALA A 148 -14.98 0.19 11.13
N GLY A 149 -16.06 -0.38 10.58
CA GLY A 149 -16.61 0.03 9.28
C GLY A 149 -15.71 -0.29 8.09
N CYS A 150 -14.92 -1.36 8.23
CA CYS A 150 -14.02 -1.88 7.20
C CYS A 150 -14.38 -3.35 6.95
N GLY A 151 -13.56 -4.07 6.19
CA GLY A 151 -13.72 -5.50 5.94
C GLY A 151 -12.48 -6.10 5.29
N PRO A 152 -12.42 -7.44 5.19
CA PRO A 152 -11.28 -8.14 4.60
C PRO A 152 -10.99 -7.77 3.15
N TYR A 153 -12.00 -7.35 2.42
CA TYR A 153 -11.94 -6.96 1.00
C TYR A 153 -12.32 -5.48 0.80
N HIS A 154 -12.16 -4.66 1.82
CA HIS A 154 -12.50 -3.24 1.76
C HIS A 154 -11.62 -2.49 0.78
N GLU A 155 -12.19 -1.59 0.00
CA GLU A 155 -11.51 -0.95 -1.14
C GLU A 155 -11.07 0.50 -0.84
N GLU A 156 -11.70 1.13 0.14
CA GLU A 156 -11.45 2.53 0.45
C GLU A 156 -9.99 2.74 0.92
N GLY A 157 -9.33 3.71 0.29
CA GLY A 157 -7.92 4.01 0.53
C GLY A 157 -6.95 3.21 -0.32
N LEU A 158 -7.43 2.24 -1.12
CA LEU A 158 -6.61 1.48 -2.05
C LEU A 158 -6.67 2.04 -3.47
N ASP A 159 -5.59 1.86 -4.22
CA ASP A 159 -5.52 2.12 -5.66
C ASP A 159 -5.75 0.86 -6.49
N VAL A 160 -5.32 -0.29 -5.97
CA VAL A 160 -5.55 -1.63 -6.54
C VAL A 160 -5.87 -2.58 -5.40
N LEU A 161 -6.87 -3.44 -5.56
CA LEU A 161 -7.10 -4.58 -4.69
C LEU A 161 -6.64 -5.85 -5.39
N LEU A 162 -5.67 -6.55 -4.80
CA LEU A 162 -5.25 -7.88 -5.19
C LEU A 162 -6.03 -8.93 -4.40
N VAL A 163 -6.48 -9.97 -5.10
CA VAL A 163 -7.07 -11.17 -4.49
C VAL A 163 -6.25 -12.37 -4.94
N ASP A 164 -5.78 -13.17 -4.01
CA ASP A 164 -5.05 -14.41 -4.32
C ASP A 164 -6.05 -15.50 -4.74
N ALA A 165 -5.92 -15.94 -5.98
CA ALA A 165 -6.73 -17.02 -6.56
C ALA A 165 -5.94 -18.32 -6.65
N ALA A 166 -4.97 -18.54 -5.79
CA ALA A 166 -4.04 -19.66 -5.68
C ALA A 166 -2.99 -19.71 -6.80
N ASP A 167 -3.36 -19.90 -8.05
CA ASP A 167 -2.46 -19.99 -9.21
C ASP A 167 -2.15 -18.63 -9.86
N HIS A 168 -2.99 -17.62 -9.60
CA HIS A 168 -2.86 -16.25 -10.12
C HIS A 168 -3.38 -15.24 -9.11
N TYR A 169 -3.17 -13.94 -9.38
CA TYR A 169 -3.83 -12.85 -8.68
C TYR A 169 -4.90 -12.22 -9.55
N LEU A 170 -6.02 -11.83 -8.96
CA LEU A 170 -6.98 -10.92 -9.57
C LEU A 170 -6.66 -9.51 -9.06
N ALA A 171 -6.41 -8.60 -10.00
CA ALA A 171 -6.14 -7.19 -9.70
C ALA A 171 -7.36 -6.33 -10.08
N LYS A 172 -8.10 -5.85 -9.09
CA LYS A 172 -9.21 -4.91 -9.27
C LYS A 172 -8.68 -3.49 -9.19
N ILE A 173 -8.84 -2.74 -10.27
CA ILE A 173 -8.39 -1.35 -10.36
C ILE A 173 -9.43 -0.42 -9.75
N LEU A 174 -9.01 0.44 -8.82
CA LEU A 174 -9.87 1.32 -8.05
C LEU A 174 -9.68 2.80 -8.41
N THR A 175 -8.44 3.19 -8.76
CA THR A 175 -8.10 4.58 -9.09
C THR A 175 -7.27 4.70 -10.36
N GLU A 176 -7.08 5.95 -10.83
CA GLU A 176 -6.17 6.23 -11.95
C GLU A 176 -4.70 5.94 -11.60
N LYS A 177 -4.27 6.13 -10.34
CA LYS A 177 -2.93 5.76 -9.89
C LYS A 177 -2.74 4.24 -10.00
N GLY A 178 -3.72 3.46 -9.58
CA GLY A 178 -3.73 2.01 -9.74
C GLY A 178 -3.65 1.58 -11.20
N GLN A 179 -4.39 2.24 -12.09
CA GLN A 179 -4.32 1.94 -13.53
C GLN A 179 -2.93 2.24 -14.11
N LYS A 180 -2.31 3.36 -13.72
CA LYS A 180 -0.94 3.72 -14.15
C LYS A 180 0.08 2.68 -13.69
N LEU A 181 -0.01 2.23 -12.44
CA LEU A 181 0.87 1.21 -11.88
C LEU A 181 0.72 -0.13 -12.61
N VAL A 182 -0.51 -0.59 -12.81
CA VAL A 182 -0.80 -1.86 -13.51
C VAL A 182 -0.28 -1.83 -14.94
N ASN A 183 -0.45 -0.71 -15.65
CA ASN A 183 0.10 -0.52 -16.99
C ASN A 183 1.65 -0.53 -16.99
N ALA A 184 2.28 0.12 -16.01
CA ALA A 184 3.75 0.15 -15.88
C ALA A 184 4.32 -1.23 -15.56
N ALA A 185 3.58 -2.08 -14.85
CA ALA A 185 3.94 -3.46 -14.56
C ALA A 185 3.74 -4.41 -15.76
N GLY A 186 2.94 -4.00 -16.76
CA GLY A 186 2.51 -4.89 -17.84
C GLY A 186 1.49 -5.95 -17.39
N TRP A 187 0.73 -5.68 -16.35
CA TRP A 187 -0.32 -6.58 -15.83
C TRP A 187 -1.66 -6.27 -16.51
N ASP A 188 -1.80 -6.67 -17.75
CA ASP A 188 -2.93 -6.31 -18.61
C ASP A 188 -3.73 -7.52 -19.15
N THR A 189 -3.48 -8.72 -18.63
CA THR A 189 -4.20 -9.92 -19.07
C THR A 189 -5.68 -9.81 -18.72
N ALA A 190 -6.51 -9.66 -19.76
CA ALA A 190 -7.94 -9.51 -19.63
C ALA A 190 -8.60 -10.80 -19.11
N VAL A 191 -9.63 -10.64 -18.27
CA VAL A 191 -10.44 -11.73 -17.75
C VAL A 191 -11.92 -11.48 -18.03
N ASP A 192 -12.74 -12.52 -17.90
CA ASP A 192 -14.19 -12.34 -17.77
C ASP A 192 -14.47 -11.55 -16.48
N ALA A 193 -14.73 -10.27 -16.63
CA ALA A 193 -14.95 -9.36 -15.51
C ALA A 193 -16.12 -9.79 -14.61
N ALA A 194 -17.15 -10.44 -15.18
CA ALA A 194 -18.29 -10.90 -14.41
C ALA A 194 -17.95 -12.16 -13.59
N ALA A 195 -17.15 -13.08 -14.13
CA ALA A 195 -16.67 -14.25 -13.42
C ALA A 195 -15.70 -13.86 -12.30
N ALA A 196 -14.73 -12.99 -12.60
CA ALA A 196 -13.77 -12.49 -11.63
C ALA A 196 -14.45 -11.71 -10.49
N ALA A 197 -15.45 -10.88 -10.80
CA ALA A 197 -16.22 -10.15 -9.80
C ALA A 197 -16.99 -11.09 -8.85
N ARG A 198 -17.58 -12.18 -9.38
CA ARG A 198 -18.23 -13.20 -8.56
C ARG A 198 -17.24 -13.92 -7.65
N GLN A 199 -16.06 -14.26 -8.16
CA GLN A 199 -15.01 -14.89 -7.36
C GLN A 199 -14.56 -14.00 -6.20
N ILE A 200 -14.32 -12.71 -6.46
CA ILE A 200 -13.97 -11.72 -5.45
C ILE A 200 -15.08 -11.62 -4.39
N GLU A 201 -16.33 -11.54 -4.81
CA GLU A 201 -17.47 -11.44 -3.90
C GLU A 201 -17.65 -12.68 -3.04
N THR A 202 -17.47 -13.88 -3.60
CA THR A 202 -17.49 -15.14 -2.84
C THR A 202 -16.39 -15.17 -1.78
N GLY A 203 -15.13 -14.83 -2.15
CA GLY A 203 -14.02 -14.75 -1.21
C GLY A 203 -14.26 -13.70 -0.10
N ARG A 204 -14.87 -12.56 -0.44
CA ARG A 204 -15.28 -11.55 0.54
C ARG A 204 -16.23 -12.12 1.59
N GLN A 205 -17.30 -12.77 1.14
CA GLN A 205 -18.33 -13.36 2.04
C GLN A 205 -17.73 -14.45 2.94
N GLU A 206 -16.87 -15.30 2.38
CA GLU A 206 -16.18 -16.35 3.14
C GLU A 206 -15.23 -15.78 4.20
N ALA A 207 -14.51 -14.71 3.86
CA ALA A 207 -13.58 -14.05 4.78
C ALA A 207 -14.33 -13.30 5.90
N GLU A 208 -15.41 -12.58 5.57
CA GLU A 208 -16.25 -11.87 6.54
C GLU A 208 -16.92 -12.84 7.52
N ALA A 209 -17.35 -14.01 7.06
CA ALA A 209 -17.95 -15.05 7.91
C ALA A 209 -16.98 -15.62 8.97
N LYS A 210 -15.66 -15.48 8.76
CA LYS A 210 -14.63 -15.92 9.72
C LYS A 210 -14.38 -14.90 10.83
N ILE A 211 -14.86 -13.66 10.69
CA ILE A 211 -14.67 -12.61 11.70
C ILE A 211 -15.77 -12.77 12.75
N THR A 212 -15.38 -13.11 13.96
CA THR A 212 -16.30 -13.13 15.10
C THR A 212 -16.66 -11.69 15.48
N ALA A 213 -17.95 -11.39 15.55
CA ALA A 213 -18.41 -10.12 16.11
C ALA A 213 -17.99 -10.02 17.58
N PHE A 214 -17.40 -8.90 17.99
CA PHE A 214 -17.16 -8.54 19.38
C PHE A 214 -18.43 -7.92 19.98
#